data_6cecf5b8cfc60a675e3427622cdf19f4
#
_entry.id   6cecf5b8cfc60a675e3427622cdf19f4
#
_cell.length_a   1.000
_cell.length_b   1.000
_cell.length_c   1.000
_cell.angle_alpha   90.00
_cell.angle_beta   90.00
_cell.angle_gamma   90.00
#
_symmetry.space_group_name_H-M   'P 1'
#
loop_
_entity.id
_entity.type
_entity.pdbx_description
1 polymer ?
#
loop_
_entity_poly.entity_id
_entity_poly.type
_entity_poly.pdbx_seq_one_letter_code
_entity_poly.pdbx_strand_id
1 'polypeptide(L)'
;MGANAVTSVFDFTAGQVLTAAQMDNVNCGVPVFATTATRDAAFGGTGEKVLAEGQFAFTEDTNTTWFYTGAVWSPVSGQFATAQTNSAQTTASTTYVDLATVTSVTVTTGTSALCIWHAAAANAAANSGVFVSVAVSGATTVAASDTIANYLQTPSSSLGIYFPIHSGHIFTGLTAGSNTFTIKYRTGSGTATFDTRGIQVVAL
;
A
#
# COMPACT_ATOMS: atom_id res chain seq x y z
N MET A 1 -26.55 -9.45 3.08
CA MET A 1 -26.01 -10.41 2.10
C MET A 1 -26.58 -10.02 0.75
N GLY A 2 -25.74 -9.77 -0.24
CA GLY A 2 -26.18 -9.41 -1.60
C GLY A 2 -26.90 -10.57 -2.28
N ALA A 3 -27.68 -10.27 -3.30
CA ALA A 3 -28.49 -11.27 -4.00
C ALA A 3 -27.65 -12.39 -4.68
N ASN A 4 -26.37 -12.12 -4.96
CA ASN A 4 -25.46 -13.04 -5.63
C ASN A 4 -24.40 -13.66 -4.70
N ALA A 5 -24.46 -13.40 -3.38
CA ALA A 5 -23.49 -13.92 -2.44
C ALA A 5 -23.69 -15.43 -2.23
N VAL A 6 -22.63 -16.20 -2.37
CA VAL A 6 -22.59 -17.64 -2.14
C VAL A 6 -21.83 -17.97 -0.86
N THR A 7 -22.11 -19.13 -0.28
CA THR A 7 -21.42 -19.62 0.93
C THR A 7 -20.44 -20.75 0.62
N SER A 8 -20.52 -21.35 -0.58
CA SER A 8 -19.65 -22.43 -1.02
C SER A 8 -19.42 -22.37 -2.53
N VAL A 9 -18.31 -22.95 -2.99
CA VAL A 9 -18.03 -23.16 -4.42
C VAL A 9 -18.12 -24.66 -4.69
N PHE A 10 -19.01 -25.03 -5.59
CA PHE A 10 -19.29 -26.46 -5.89
C PHE A 10 -18.18 -27.09 -6.72
N ASP A 11 -17.87 -28.34 -6.40
CA ASP A 11 -17.11 -29.24 -7.25
C ASP A 11 -18.08 -30.20 -7.98
N PHE A 12 -18.03 -30.22 -9.31
CA PHE A 12 -18.93 -31.00 -10.15
C PHE A 12 -18.28 -32.30 -10.55
N THR A 13 -18.98 -33.41 -10.35
CA THR A 13 -18.54 -34.73 -10.78
C THR A 13 -19.14 -35.08 -12.14
N ALA A 14 -18.44 -35.94 -12.92
CA ALA A 14 -18.91 -36.38 -14.21
C ALA A 14 -20.28 -37.11 -14.08
N GLY A 15 -21.26 -36.72 -14.91
CA GLY A 15 -22.62 -37.27 -14.89
C GLY A 15 -23.57 -36.64 -13.87
N GLN A 16 -23.15 -35.65 -13.10
CA GLN A 16 -24.01 -34.93 -12.17
C GLN A 16 -25.01 -34.03 -12.91
N VAL A 17 -26.29 -34.12 -12.52
CA VAL A 17 -27.33 -33.20 -12.99
C VAL A 17 -27.28 -31.93 -12.13
N LEU A 18 -27.02 -30.80 -12.76
CA LEU A 18 -26.94 -29.50 -12.06
C LEU A 18 -28.35 -29.01 -11.72
N THR A 19 -28.51 -28.46 -10.52
CA THR A 19 -29.70 -27.70 -10.13
C THR A 19 -29.70 -26.33 -10.74
N ALA A 20 -30.85 -25.65 -10.81
CA ALA A 20 -30.94 -24.25 -11.29
C ALA A 20 -30.04 -23.33 -10.48
N ALA A 21 -29.99 -23.47 -9.14
CA ALA A 21 -29.15 -22.67 -8.27
C ALA A 21 -27.63 -22.87 -8.53
N GLN A 22 -27.21 -24.10 -8.86
CA GLN A 22 -25.84 -24.38 -9.24
C GLN A 22 -25.49 -23.78 -10.60
N MET A 23 -26.43 -23.81 -11.56
CA MET A 23 -26.26 -23.14 -12.85
C MET A 23 -26.17 -21.61 -12.73
N ASP A 24 -26.97 -21.02 -11.88
CA ASP A 24 -26.90 -19.57 -11.62
C ASP A 24 -25.54 -19.18 -11.05
N ASN A 25 -24.98 -19.96 -10.11
CA ASN A 25 -23.64 -19.74 -9.57
C ASN A 25 -22.53 -19.87 -10.62
N VAL A 26 -22.65 -20.82 -11.55
CA VAL A 26 -21.71 -20.99 -12.67
C VAL A 26 -21.80 -19.81 -13.65
N ASN A 27 -23.01 -19.33 -13.94
CA ASN A 27 -23.24 -18.21 -14.87
C ASN A 27 -22.71 -16.86 -14.35
N CYS A 28 -22.53 -16.70 -13.04
CA CYS A 28 -21.93 -15.50 -12.46
C CYS A 28 -20.43 -15.36 -12.78
N GLY A 29 -19.75 -16.40 -13.23
CA GLY A 29 -18.34 -16.42 -13.63
C GLY A 29 -17.35 -16.25 -12.45
N VAL A 30 -17.53 -15.22 -11.63
CA VAL A 30 -16.74 -15.00 -10.40
C VAL A 30 -17.66 -15.18 -9.20
N PRO A 31 -17.37 -16.13 -8.28
CA PRO A 31 -18.20 -16.30 -7.08
C PRO A 31 -18.14 -15.06 -6.19
N VAL A 32 -19.34 -14.64 -5.73
CA VAL A 32 -19.54 -13.47 -4.88
C VAL A 32 -19.78 -13.93 -3.45
N PHE A 33 -19.01 -13.40 -2.50
CA PHE A 33 -19.12 -13.71 -1.07
C PHE A 33 -19.49 -12.46 -0.29
N ALA A 34 -20.29 -12.63 0.76
CA ALA A 34 -20.67 -11.51 1.64
C ALA A 34 -19.47 -10.93 2.37
N THR A 35 -18.50 -11.78 2.75
CA THR A 35 -17.29 -11.36 3.50
C THR A 35 -16.06 -12.16 3.07
N THR A 36 -14.86 -11.63 3.40
CA THR A 36 -13.61 -12.36 3.25
C THR A 36 -13.60 -13.66 4.04
N ALA A 37 -14.20 -13.71 5.22
CA ALA A 37 -14.30 -14.94 6.03
C ALA A 37 -15.16 -16.02 5.35
N THR A 38 -16.31 -15.64 4.73
CA THR A 38 -17.13 -16.58 3.96
C THR A 38 -16.41 -17.08 2.71
N ARG A 39 -15.62 -16.24 2.04
CA ARG A 39 -14.78 -16.66 0.91
C ARG A 39 -13.77 -17.73 1.36
N ASP A 40 -13.06 -17.49 2.46
CA ASP A 40 -12.00 -18.39 2.94
C ASP A 40 -12.56 -19.74 3.41
N ALA A 41 -13.78 -19.75 3.94
CA ALA A 41 -14.49 -20.95 4.37
C ALA A 41 -15.17 -21.73 3.25
N ALA A 42 -15.27 -21.21 2.03
CA ALA A 42 -16.06 -21.77 0.94
C ALA A 42 -15.31 -22.78 0.06
N PHE A 43 -14.11 -23.19 0.47
CA PHE A 43 -13.26 -24.11 -0.30
C PHE A 43 -12.74 -25.24 0.60
N GLY A 44 -12.63 -26.44 0.04
CA GLY A 44 -11.99 -27.60 0.67
C GLY A 44 -12.88 -28.40 1.62
N GLY A 45 -14.14 -28.02 1.81
CA GLY A 45 -15.13 -28.83 2.53
C GLY A 45 -15.66 -29.99 1.69
N THR A 46 -16.52 -30.82 2.29
CA THR A 46 -17.13 -31.95 1.61
C THR A 46 -18.04 -31.46 0.47
N GLY A 47 -17.73 -31.84 -0.78
CA GLY A 47 -18.47 -31.40 -1.97
C GLY A 47 -18.14 -29.99 -2.43
N GLU A 48 -17.10 -29.35 -1.85
CA GLU A 48 -16.59 -28.05 -2.25
C GLU A 48 -15.33 -28.19 -3.10
N LYS A 49 -15.14 -27.22 -3.99
CA LYS A 49 -13.94 -27.14 -4.81
C LYS A 49 -12.70 -26.93 -3.94
N VAL A 50 -11.62 -27.63 -4.24
CA VAL A 50 -10.31 -27.36 -3.64
C VAL A 50 -9.79 -26.02 -4.18
N LEU A 51 -9.36 -25.16 -3.27
CA LEU A 51 -8.77 -23.87 -3.64
C LEU A 51 -7.47 -24.09 -4.41
N ALA A 52 -7.36 -23.49 -5.59
CA ALA A 52 -6.20 -23.61 -6.47
C ALA A 52 -5.77 -22.24 -6.99
N GLU A 53 -4.50 -22.13 -7.37
CA GLU A 53 -3.94 -20.94 -8.00
C GLU A 53 -4.78 -20.48 -9.20
N GLY A 54 -5.01 -19.17 -9.33
CA GLY A 54 -5.81 -18.57 -10.39
C GLY A 54 -7.31 -18.53 -10.11
N GLN A 55 -7.79 -19.04 -8.96
CA GLN A 55 -9.19 -18.86 -8.56
C GLN A 55 -9.51 -17.39 -8.30
N PHE A 56 -10.60 -16.91 -8.91
CA PHE A 56 -11.14 -15.55 -8.64
C PHE A 56 -12.28 -15.62 -7.63
N ALA A 57 -12.47 -14.51 -6.90
CA ALA A 57 -13.58 -14.27 -5.99
C ALA A 57 -13.86 -12.78 -5.87
N PHE A 58 -15.12 -12.41 -5.57
CA PHE A 58 -15.48 -11.06 -5.18
C PHE A 58 -16.03 -11.06 -3.75
N THR A 59 -15.69 -10.07 -2.92
CA THR A 59 -16.24 -9.92 -1.57
C THR A 59 -16.96 -8.58 -1.44
N GLU A 60 -18.18 -8.61 -0.89
CA GLU A 60 -19.06 -7.44 -0.74
C GLU A 60 -18.61 -6.51 0.40
N ASP A 61 -18.08 -7.06 1.50
CA ASP A 61 -17.60 -6.29 2.65
C ASP A 61 -16.45 -5.32 2.32
N THR A 62 -15.59 -5.72 1.40
CA THR A 62 -14.44 -4.92 0.94
C THR A 62 -14.64 -4.33 -0.45
N ASN A 63 -15.74 -4.70 -1.15
CA ASN A 63 -16.01 -4.34 -2.54
C ASN A 63 -14.79 -4.63 -3.46
N THR A 64 -14.19 -5.82 -3.30
CA THR A 64 -12.90 -6.15 -3.91
C THR A 64 -12.99 -7.46 -4.69
N THR A 65 -12.40 -7.47 -5.89
CA THR A 65 -12.13 -8.70 -6.64
C THR A 65 -10.75 -9.23 -6.24
N TRP A 66 -10.69 -10.53 -5.97
CA TRP A 66 -9.51 -11.24 -5.51
C TRP A 66 -9.12 -12.33 -6.51
N PHE A 67 -7.84 -12.66 -6.55
CA PHE A 67 -7.35 -13.90 -7.14
C PHE A 67 -6.47 -14.65 -6.14
N TYR A 68 -6.49 -15.96 -6.18
CA TYR A 68 -5.66 -16.79 -5.31
C TYR A 68 -4.33 -17.08 -6.00
N THR A 69 -3.22 -16.79 -5.33
CA THR A 69 -1.85 -16.92 -5.87
C THR A 69 -1.26 -18.32 -5.69
N GLY A 70 -2.03 -19.27 -5.17
CA GLY A 70 -1.52 -20.59 -4.71
C GLY A 70 -1.15 -20.61 -3.23
N ALA A 71 -0.97 -19.43 -2.60
CA ALA A 71 -0.64 -19.29 -1.18
C ALA A 71 -1.59 -18.35 -0.43
N VAL A 72 -1.96 -17.23 -1.04
CA VAL A 72 -2.80 -16.19 -0.43
C VAL A 72 -3.76 -15.59 -1.44
N TRP A 73 -4.86 -15.02 -0.97
CA TRP A 73 -5.73 -14.16 -1.77
C TRP A 73 -5.09 -12.79 -1.95
N SER A 74 -4.97 -12.34 -3.20
CA SER A 74 -4.45 -11.02 -3.57
C SER A 74 -5.53 -10.21 -4.28
N PRO A 75 -5.72 -8.92 -3.98
CA PRO A 75 -6.67 -8.09 -4.71
C PRO A 75 -6.22 -7.91 -6.17
N VAL A 76 -7.17 -7.96 -7.11
CA VAL A 76 -6.92 -7.74 -8.54
C VAL A 76 -6.58 -6.28 -8.83
N SER A 77 -7.19 -5.34 -8.11
CA SER A 77 -6.83 -3.93 -8.18
C SER A 77 -5.67 -3.65 -7.23
N GLY A 78 -4.64 -2.95 -7.69
CA GLY A 78 -3.54 -2.50 -6.83
C GLY A 78 -4.09 -1.71 -5.64
N GLN A 79 -3.62 -2.06 -4.42
CA GLN A 79 -3.95 -1.29 -3.22
C GLN A 79 -3.36 0.11 -3.36
N PHE A 80 -4.18 1.13 -3.13
CA PHE A 80 -3.76 2.52 -3.14
C PHE A 80 -4.05 3.16 -1.79
N ALA A 81 -3.09 3.86 -1.25
CA ALA A 81 -3.27 4.67 -0.04
C ALA A 81 -2.54 6.01 -0.16
N THR A 82 -3.10 7.02 0.49
CA THR A 82 -2.53 8.37 0.53
C THR A 82 -2.67 8.96 1.93
N ALA A 83 -1.68 9.75 2.34
CA ALA A 83 -1.73 10.57 3.54
C ALA A 83 -1.12 11.94 3.28
N GLN A 84 -1.65 12.96 3.94
CA GLN A 84 -1.16 14.32 3.86
C GLN A 84 -1.13 14.98 5.25
N THR A 85 -0.13 15.81 5.49
CA THR A 85 0.01 16.62 6.70
C THR A 85 0.34 18.06 6.28
N ASN A 86 -0.52 19.02 6.65
CA ASN A 86 -0.43 20.42 6.23
C ASN A 86 0.07 21.34 7.35
N SER A 87 0.86 20.82 8.28
CA SER A 87 1.45 21.62 9.38
C SER A 87 2.97 21.66 9.27
N ALA A 88 3.53 22.85 9.33
CA ALA A 88 4.98 23.03 9.34
C ALA A 88 5.61 22.44 10.61
N GLN A 89 6.67 21.65 10.44
CA GLN A 89 7.43 21.04 11.54
C GLN A 89 8.92 21.06 11.22
N THR A 90 9.75 21.05 12.23
CA THR A 90 11.19 21.25 12.09
C THR A 90 12.00 20.07 12.61
N THR A 91 13.21 19.91 12.05
CA THR A 91 14.25 19.05 12.62
C THR A 91 15.63 19.67 12.42
N ALA A 92 16.54 19.45 13.37
CA ALA A 92 17.96 19.72 13.26
C ALA A 92 18.77 18.42 13.13
N SER A 93 18.09 17.27 12.99
CA SER A 93 18.74 15.96 12.89
C SER A 93 19.46 15.79 11.56
N THR A 94 20.70 15.35 11.61
CA THR A 94 21.50 14.95 10.45
C THR A 94 21.27 13.48 10.04
N THR A 95 20.51 12.72 10.83
CA THR A 95 20.03 11.38 10.51
C THR A 95 18.53 11.42 10.24
N TYR A 96 18.00 10.42 9.50
CA TYR A 96 16.58 10.35 9.20
C TYR A 96 15.74 10.09 10.44
N VAL A 97 14.79 10.98 10.70
CA VAL A 97 13.86 10.96 11.85
C VAL A 97 12.42 11.18 11.41
N ASP A 98 11.49 10.83 12.28
CA ASP A 98 10.11 11.30 12.19
C ASP A 98 10.00 12.74 12.65
N LEU A 99 9.04 13.47 12.10
CA LEU A 99 8.57 14.71 12.68
C LEU A 99 7.47 14.42 13.72
N ALA A 100 7.10 15.41 14.51
CA ALA A 100 6.12 15.25 15.60
C ALA A 100 4.78 14.67 15.11
N THR A 101 4.34 15.05 13.90
CA THR A 101 3.23 14.41 13.21
C THR A 101 3.79 13.54 12.08
N VAL A 102 3.67 12.23 12.24
CA VAL A 102 4.14 11.25 11.25
C VAL A 102 3.21 11.26 10.03
N THR A 103 3.79 11.28 8.83
CA THR A 103 3.06 11.13 7.58
C THR A 103 3.38 9.73 7.03
N SER A 104 2.41 8.82 7.11
CA SER A 104 2.58 7.43 6.70
C SER A 104 1.30 6.83 6.16
N VAL A 105 1.43 5.78 5.36
CA VAL A 105 0.33 4.94 4.86
C VAL A 105 0.67 3.47 5.01
N THR A 106 -0.35 2.66 5.26
CA THR A 106 -0.22 1.20 5.30
C THR A 106 -0.98 0.61 4.11
N VAL A 107 -0.32 -0.27 3.36
CA VAL A 107 -0.85 -0.93 2.17
C VAL A 107 -0.50 -2.41 2.23
N THR A 108 -1.44 -3.27 1.84
CA THR A 108 -1.11 -4.67 1.57
C THR A 108 -0.42 -4.73 0.20
N THR A 109 0.85 -5.10 0.18
CA THR A 109 1.64 -5.20 -1.05
C THR A 109 1.91 -6.65 -1.44
N GLY A 110 2.18 -6.87 -2.72
CA GLY A 110 2.91 -8.03 -3.21
C GLY A 110 4.42 -7.85 -2.97
N THR A 111 5.22 -8.14 -3.99
CA THR A 111 6.69 -8.02 -3.93
C THR A 111 7.21 -6.65 -4.37
N SER A 112 6.32 -5.73 -4.79
CA SER A 112 6.70 -4.39 -5.23
C SER A 112 5.60 -3.35 -4.95
N ALA A 113 6.02 -2.08 -4.83
CA ALA A 113 5.13 -0.94 -4.67
C ALA A 113 5.75 0.34 -5.25
N LEU A 114 4.95 1.17 -5.89
CA LEU A 114 5.31 2.54 -6.24
C LEU A 114 4.95 3.46 -5.09
N CYS A 115 5.94 4.18 -4.58
CA CYS A 115 5.75 5.22 -3.57
C CYS A 115 6.12 6.58 -4.17
N ILE A 116 5.23 7.55 -4.04
CA ILE A 116 5.44 8.95 -4.44
C ILE A 116 5.28 9.80 -3.19
N TRP A 117 6.20 10.75 -2.99
CA TRP A 117 6.12 11.68 -1.85
C TRP A 117 6.47 13.09 -2.23
N HIS A 118 5.98 14.03 -1.44
CA HIS A 118 6.30 15.44 -1.59
C HIS A 118 6.41 16.13 -0.23
N ALA A 119 7.11 17.25 -0.22
CA ALA A 119 7.13 18.20 0.88
C ALA A 119 7.46 19.60 0.35
N ALA A 120 6.98 20.63 1.01
CA ALA A 120 7.56 21.97 0.92
C ALA A 120 8.62 22.08 2.02
N ALA A 121 9.86 22.44 1.66
CA ALA A 121 10.97 22.44 2.62
C ALA A 121 11.78 23.73 2.56
N ALA A 122 12.25 24.16 3.72
CA ALA A 122 13.14 25.31 3.90
C ALA A 122 14.26 24.96 4.89
N ASN A 123 15.38 25.68 4.83
CA ASN A 123 16.42 25.58 5.83
C ASN A 123 16.85 26.97 6.31
N ALA A 124 17.13 27.12 7.59
CA ALA A 124 17.63 28.33 8.18
C ALA A 124 19.16 28.52 7.97
N ALA A 125 19.88 27.45 7.61
CA ALA A 125 21.32 27.52 7.35
C ALA A 125 21.60 27.66 5.85
N ALA A 126 22.54 28.54 5.52
CA ALA A 126 23.01 28.76 4.16
C ALA A 126 23.72 27.51 3.61
N ASN A 127 23.50 27.22 2.33
CA ASN A 127 24.13 26.10 1.61
C ASN A 127 23.95 24.75 2.30
N SER A 128 22.86 24.55 3.04
CA SER A 128 22.54 23.31 3.72
C SER A 128 21.48 22.52 2.96
N GLY A 129 21.64 21.20 2.94
CA GLY A 129 20.66 20.29 2.34
C GLY A 129 19.45 20.05 3.25
N VAL A 130 18.27 19.94 2.64
CA VAL A 130 17.09 19.33 3.25
C VAL A 130 16.80 18.04 2.52
N PHE A 131 16.54 16.95 3.24
CA PHE A 131 16.40 15.62 2.68
C PHE A 131 15.09 15.00 3.10
N VAL A 132 14.40 14.40 2.14
CA VAL A 132 13.14 13.67 2.34
C VAL A 132 13.30 12.29 1.74
N SER A 133 13.10 11.26 2.54
CA SER A 133 13.20 9.86 2.16
C SER A 133 12.00 9.08 2.68
N VAL A 134 11.91 7.79 2.35
CA VAL A 134 10.85 6.90 2.83
C VAL A 134 11.48 5.68 3.50
N ALA A 135 10.94 5.30 4.66
CA ALA A 135 11.20 4.02 5.30
C ALA A 135 9.99 3.10 5.12
N VAL A 136 10.23 1.80 5.06
CA VAL A 136 9.19 0.76 5.07
C VAL A 136 9.31 -0.06 6.34
N SER A 137 8.16 -0.38 6.96
CA SER A 137 8.05 -1.26 8.12
C SER A 137 6.84 -2.20 7.98
N GLY A 138 6.74 -3.20 8.83
CA GLY A 138 5.69 -4.22 8.77
C GLY A 138 6.24 -5.53 8.23
N ALA A 139 5.63 -6.11 7.19
CA ALA A 139 6.11 -7.36 6.59
C ALA A 139 7.54 -7.23 6.04
N THR A 140 7.93 -6.03 5.60
CA THR A 140 9.28 -5.69 5.14
C THR A 140 9.85 -4.55 5.97
N THR A 141 11.17 -4.56 6.20
CA THR A 141 11.90 -3.44 6.82
C THR A 141 12.91 -2.87 5.84
N VAL A 142 12.72 -1.59 5.44
CA VAL A 142 13.69 -0.81 4.65
C VAL A 142 13.94 0.51 5.37
N ALA A 143 15.18 0.78 5.72
CA ALA A 143 15.56 2.04 6.34
C ALA A 143 15.54 3.18 5.32
N ALA A 144 15.13 4.38 5.75
CA ALA A 144 15.31 5.59 4.95
C ALA A 144 16.81 5.84 4.69
N SER A 145 17.13 6.20 3.47
CA SER A 145 18.53 6.39 3.03
C SER A 145 18.63 7.46 1.95
N ASP A 146 19.84 7.94 1.71
CA ASP A 146 20.11 8.93 0.66
C ASP A 146 19.90 8.37 -0.75
N THR A 147 19.96 7.05 -0.92
CA THR A 147 19.70 6.39 -2.21
C THR A 147 18.23 6.42 -2.61
N ILE A 148 17.31 6.54 -1.63
CA ILE A 148 15.87 6.68 -1.85
C ILE A 148 15.47 8.16 -1.81
N ALA A 149 16.25 8.99 -1.11
CA ALA A 149 15.90 10.36 -0.82
C ALA A 149 15.92 11.25 -2.07
N ASN A 150 15.06 12.26 -2.03
CA ASN A 150 15.28 13.49 -2.75
C ASN A 150 15.82 14.56 -1.79
N TYR A 151 16.68 15.42 -2.30
CA TYR A 151 17.21 16.53 -1.51
C TYR A 151 17.23 17.83 -2.30
N LEU A 152 17.19 18.91 -1.55
CA LEU A 152 17.38 20.27 -2.05
C LEU A 152 18.46 20.95 -1.22
N GLN A 153 19.41 21.60 -1.87
CA GLN A 153 20.33 22.50 -1.20
C GLN A 153 19.76 23.94 -1.21
N THR A 154 19.55 24.51 -0.03
CA THR A 154 19.04 25.89 0.08
C THR A 154 20.17 26.90 -0.19
N PRO A 155 20.04 27.77 -1.21
CA PRO A 155 21.00 28.82 -1.46
C PRO A 155 21.12 29.81 -0.28
N SER A 156 22.29 30.46 -0.13
CA SER A 156 22.51 31.43 0.93
C SER A 156 21.57 32.66 0.87
N SER A 157 21.05 32.97 -0.30
CA SER A 157 20.09 34.06 -0.53
C SER A 157 18.64 33.71 -0.25
N SER A 158 18.34 32.43 0.05
CA SER A 158 16.97 31.91 0.15
C SER A 158 16.67 31.29 1.51
N LEU A 159 17.28 31.79 2.57
CA LEU A 159 17.07 31.31 3.94
C LEU A 159 15.59 31.41 4.34
N GLY A 160 15.00 30.29 4.77
CA GLY A 160 13.61 30.24 5.19
C GLY A 160 12.57 30.27 4.06
N ILE A 161 13.00 30.32 2.80
CA ILE A 161 12.09 30.20 1.65
C ILE A 161 11.78 28.71 1.42
N TYR A 162 10.50 28.41 1.25
CA TYR A 162 10.05 27.05 0.96
C TYR A 162 10.21 26.69 -0.52
N PHE A 163 10.79 25.55 -0.75
CA PHE A 163 10.90 24.94 -2.08
C PHE A 163 10.17 23.60 -2.10
N PRO A 164 9.49 23.27 -3.21
CA PRO A 164 8.85 21.99 -3.36
C PRO A 164 9.90 20.88 -3.59
N ILE A 165 9.77 19.79 -2.85
CA ILE A 165 10.51 18.55 -3.06
C ILE A 165 9.49 17.48 -3.45
N HIS A 166 9.70 16.84 -4.60
CA HIS A 166 8.87 15.74 -5.09
C HIS A 166 9.77 14.60 -5.51
N SER A 167 9.39 13.37 -5.20
CA SER A 167 10.11 12.19 -5.66
C SER A 167 9.18 10.97 -5.71
N GLY A 168 9.68 9.92 -6.38
CA GLY A 168 9.06 8.63 -6.43
C GLY A 168 10.10 7.53 -6.46
N HIS A 169 9.77 6.39 -5.88
CA HIS A 169 10.63 5.20 -5.85
C HIS A 169 9.78 3.94 -6.00
N ILE A 170 10.27 2.99 -6.82
CA ILE A 170 9.67 1.65 -6.87
C ILE A 170 10.44 0.76 -5.91
N PHE A 171 9.78 0.40 -4.82
CA PHE A 171 10.29 -0.60 -3.90
C PHE A 171 10.07 -1.98 -4.50
N THR A 172 11.12 -2.79 -4.59
CA THR A 172 11.10 -4.17 -5.05
C THR A 172 11.66 -5.10 -3.98
N GLY A 173 11.37 -6.40 -4.07
CA GLY A 173 11.81 -7.37 -3.08
C GLY A 173 11.10 -7.23 -1.73
N LEU A 174 9.89 -6.63 -1.73
CA LEU A 174 9.06 -6.58 -0.54
C LEU A 174 8.56 -8.00 -0.20
N THR A 175 8.37 -8.25 1.08
CA THR A 175 7.61 -9.39 1.56
C THR A 175 6.12 -9.07 1.40
N ALA A 176 5.37 -9.96 0.74
CA ALA A 176 3.93 -9.80 0.60
C ALA A 176 3.25 -9.70 1.97
N GLY A 177 2.35 -8.74 2.10
CA GLY A 177 1.65 -8.49 3.36
C GLY A 177 1.47 -7.00 3.65
N SER A 178 1.13 -6.69 4.90
CA SER A 178 0.92 -5.31 5.36
C SER A 178 2.26 -4.59 5.52
N ASN A 179 2.51 -3.59 4.67
CA ASN A 179 3.69 -2.74 4.68
C ASN A 179 3.30 -1.28 4.94
N THR A 180 3.98 -0.62 5.86
CA THR A 180 3.77 0.79 6.21
C THR A 180 4.92 1.62 5.65
N PHE A 181 4.60 2.58 4.81
CA PHE A 181 5.53 3.53 4.21
C PHE A 181 5.46 4.85 4.97
N THR A 182 6.60 5.31 5.49
CA THR A 182 6.69 6.50 6.34
C THR A 182 7.71 7.48 5.78
N ILE A 183 7.31 8.74 5.57
CA ILE A 183 8.24 9.79 5.18
C ILE A 183 9.19 10.10 6.34
N LYS A 184 10.48 10.15 6.06
CA LYS A 184 11.55 10.48 7.00
C LYS A 184 12.33 11.68 6.53
N TYR A 185 12.86 12.46 7.47
CA TYR A 185 13.44 13.77 7.23
C TYR A 185 14.79 13.90 7.90
N ARG A 186 15.73 14.58 7.25
CA ARG A 186 16.98 15.06 7.86
C ARG A 186 17.43 16.37 7.24
N THR A 187 18.34 17.05 7.91
CA THR A 187 19.07 18.23 7.39
C THR A 187 20.54 17.91 7.19
N GLY A 188 21.22 18.65 6.34
CA GLY A 188 22.68 18.62 6.24
C GLY A 188 23.34 19.37 7.40
N SER A 189 22.76 20.52 7.78
CA SER A 189 23.12 21.32 8.96
C SER A 189 22.01 22.32 9.26
N GLY A 190 22.04 22.93 10.43
CA GLY A 190 21.04 23.90 10.89
C GLY A 190 19.66 23.25 11.12
N THR A 191 18.62 24.07 11.10
CA THR A 191 17.24 23.63 11.30
C THR A 191 16.51 23.67 9.97
N ALA A 192 16.02 22.51 9.53
CA ALA A 192 15.13 22.39 8.37
C ALA A 192 13.67 22.41 8.82
N THR A 193 12.83 23.06 8.03
CA THR A 193 11.37 23.10 8.19
C THR A 193 10.74 22.36 7.01
N PHE A 194 9.76 21.50 7.31
CA PHE A 194 8.99 20.76 6.31
C PHE A 194 7.51 21.03 6.51
N ASP A 195 6.83 21.42 5.44
CA ASP A 195 5.41 21.72 5.39
C ASP A 195 4.74 21.01 4.22
N THR A 196 3.41 20.94 4.23
CA THR A 196 2.59 20.35 3.13
C THR A 196 3.17 19.01 2.65
N ARG A 197 3.30 18.07 3.56
CA ARG A 197 3.94 16.77 3.34
C ARG A 197 2.89 15.74 2.92
N GLY A 198 3.16 14.98 1.87
CA GLY A 198 2.25 13.95 1.42
C GLY A 198 2.96 12.72 0.89
N ILE A 199 2.29 11.59 1.01
CA ILE A 199 2.74 10.29 0.52
C ILE A 199 1.58 9.57 -0.17
N GLN A 200 1.88 8.92 -1.28
CA GLN A 200 0.97 8.07 -2.04
C GLN A 200 1.69 6.77 -2.33
N VAL A 201 1.02 5.65 -2.11
CA VAL A 201 1.56 4.32 -2.38
C VAL A 201 0.56 3.51 -3.18
N VAL A 202 1.05 2.88 -4.24
CA VAL A 202 0.31 1.92 -5.07
C VAL A 202 1.05 0.59 -4.99
N ALA A 203 0.39 -0.46 -4.53
CA ALA A 203 0.90 -1.83 -4.63
C ALA A 203 0.90 -2.28 -6.11
N LEU A 204 1.99 -2.92 -6.55
CA LEU A 204 2.19 -3.40 -7.93
C LEU A 204 2.17 -4.92 -7.95
#